data_369c64f19f87f021247d21a6aa3d5ecd
#
_entry.id   369c64f19f87f021247d21a6aa3d5ecd
#
_cell.length_a   1.000
_cell.length_b   1.000
_cell.length_c   1.000
_cell.angle_alpha   90.00
_cell.angle_beta   90.00
_cell.angle_gamma   90.00
#
_symmetry.space_group_name_H-M   'P 1'
#
loop_
_entity.id
_entity.type
_entity.pdbx_description
1 polymer ?
#
loop_
_entity_poly.entity_id
_entity_poly.type
_entity_poly.pdbx_seq_one_letter_code
_entity_poly.pdbx_strand_id
1 'polypeptide(L)'
;MTIIVKKAWALSKGDKVAVVSLSGGMLGEDFCKHDIELGRKRLQEFGLEMVLMPNALKGIKYLKEHPEARASDLKAAFADCSIRGIICAIGGDDTYRLLPFLMNDAEFLKNVQENPKVFTGFSDSTVNHLMFYKLGLITYYGPNLINDLAELADEMLPYTKDAFKRYLEGGNIPAPIRSSDFWYEERTDFSPEAIGTNRIYHKEIHGYEWITCKSSFQGKLLGGCLDTLYDLLVKDGAEKEACNKYGLFPTEECWNGKILFIETSENHMKPEKLEKILLELDRRGVLEKINGMLVGKPQDEIFYEEYKSVYKKVLMKYPNLPVVYNVNFGHAYP
;
A
#
# COMPACT_ATOMS: atom_id res chain seq x y z
N MET A 1 -10.00 19.67 16.99
CA MET A 1 -10.57 18.41 17.50
C MET A 1 -9.46 17.38 17.53
N THR A 2 -9.15 16.80 18.69
CA THR A 2 -8.10 15.78 18.77
C THR A 2 -8.61 14.51 18.08
N ILE A 3 -7.95 14.09 16.98
CA ILE A 3 -8.33 12.86 16.28
C ILE A 3 -7.92 11.67 17.14
N ILE A 4 -8.89 10.85 17.52
CA ILE A 4 -8.61 9.61 18.25
C ILE A 4 -8.16 8.56 17.23
N VAL A 5 -6.92 8.09 17.38
CA VAL A 5 -6.38 7.04 16.51
C VAL A 5 -7.05 5.71 16.84
N LYS A 6 -7.65 5.09 15.85
CA LYS A 6 -8.31 3.78 15.91
C LYS A 6 -7.45 2.72 15.23
N LYS A 7 -7.38 1.56 15.85
CA LYS A 7 -6.80 0.35 15.26
C LYS A 7 -7.89 -0.71 15.18
N ALA A 8 -8.05 -1.33 14.02
CA ALA A 8 -8.95 -2.46 13.87
C ALA A 8 -8.47 -3.65 14.72
N TRP A 9 -9.41 -4.50 15.13
CA TRP A 9 -9.08 -5.80 15.69
C TRP A 9 -8.41 -6.68 14.65
N ALA A 10 -7.55 -7.58 15.09
CA ALA A 10 -7.02 -8.63 14.24
C ALA A 10 -8.16 -9.48 13.67
N LEU A 11 -7.94 -10.03 12.46
CA LEU A 11 -8.92 -10.90 11.82
C LEU A 11 -8.93 -12.28 12.50
N SER A 12 -10.12 -12.82 12.70
CA SER A 12 -10.36 -14.12 13.31
C SER A 12 -10.96 -15.09 12.31
N LYS A 13 -10.83 -16.38 12.56
CA LYS A 13 -11.45 -17.42 11.73
C LYS A 13 -12.97 -17.18 11.63
N GLY A 14 -13.48 -17.17 10.40
CA GLY A 14 -14.89 -16.90 10.08
C GLY A 14 -15.19 -15.44 9.80
N ASP A 15 -14.21 -14.53 9.97
CA ASP A 15 -14.42 -13.12 9.64
C ASP A 15 -14.59 -12.91 8.14
N LYS A 16 -15.48 -11.97 7.80
CA LYS A 16 -15.70 -11.52 6.42
C LYS A 16 -14.72 -10.42 6.05
N VAL A 17 -14.14 -10.56 4.87
CA VAL A 17 -13.23 -9.59 4.28
C VAL A 17 -13.79 -9.12 2.94
N ALA A 18 -14.09 -7.82 2.85
CA ALA A 18 -14.56 -7.19 1.63
C ALA A 18 -13.43 -7.01 0.63
N VAL A 19 -13.68 -7.30 -0.63
CA VAL A 19 -12.81 -6.94 -1.75
C VAL A 19 -13.42 -5.75 -2.47
N VAL A 20 -12.62 -4.70 -2.66
CA VAL A 20 -13.01 -3.43 -3.28
C VAL A 20 -12.08 -3.08 -4.44
N SER A 21 -12.60 -2.56 -5.54
CA SER A 21 -11.83 -2.00 -6.64
C SER A 21 -11.88 -0.47 -6.54
N LEU A 22 -10.97 0.13 -5.76
CA LEU A 22 -10.97 1.57 -5.48
C LEU A 22 -10.25 2.39 -6.56
N SER A 23 -9.41 1.76 -7.39
CA SER A 23 -8.66 2.38 -8.48
C SER A 23 -8.83 1.55 -9.76
N GLY A 24 -7.87 0.68 -10.11
CA GLY A 24 -7.98 -0.22 -11.26
C GLY A 24 -9.17 -1.17 -11.17
N GLY A 25 -9.86 -1.37 -12.29
CA GLY A 25 -11.05 -2.23 -12.37
C GLY A 25 -10.77 -3.62 -12.93
N MET A 26 -9.52 -4.08 -12.95
CA MET A 26 -9.08 -5.33 -13.60
C MET A 26 -9.83 -6.55 -13.11
N LEU A 27 -10.19 -6.61 -11.82
CA LEU A 27 -10.88 -7.76 -11.22
C LEU A 27 -12.22 -8.08 -11.90
N GLY A 28 -12.83 -7.11 -12.57
CA GLY A 28 -14.09 -7.29 -13.33
C GLY A 28 -13.91 -7.75 -14.77
N GLU A 29 -12.67 -7.87 -15.25
CA GLU A 29 -12.39 -8.28 -16.63
C GLU A 29 -12.31 -9.80 -16.76
N ASP A 30 -12.60 -10.31 -17.95
CA ASP A 30 -12.64 -11.75 -18.22
C ASP A 30 -11.29 -12.43 -17.94
N PHE A 31 -10.20 -11.73 -18.20
CA PHE A 31 -8.85 -12.26 -17.98
C PHE A 31 -8.45 -12.38 -16.50
N CYS A 32 -9.21 -11.76 -15.58
CA CYS A 32 -8.99 -11.85 -14.13
C CYS A 32 -10.00 -12.75 -13.39
N LYS A 33 -10.87 -13.47 -14.10
CA LYS A 33 -11.89 -14.31 -13.43
C LYS A 33 -11.31 -15.37 -12.52
N HIS A 34 -10.19 -15.98 -12.92
CA HIS A 34 -9.50 -17.00 -12.14
C HIS A 34 -8.88 -16.43 -10.85
N ASP A 35 -8.48 -15.16 -10.84
CA ASP A 35 -7.93 -14.50 -9.65
C ASP A 35 -8.96 -14.42 -8.51
N ILE A 36 -10.25 -14.31 -8.84
CA ILE A 36 -11.32 -14.33 -7.85
C ILE A 36 -11.36 -15.66 -7.10
N GLU A 37 -11.25 -16.77 -7.82
CA GLU A 37 -11.29 -18.10 -7.22
C GLU A 37 -10.00 -18.41 -6.46
N LEU A 38 -8.85 -18.01 -7.01
CA LEU A 38 -7.57 -18.13 -6.32
C LEU A 38 -7.56 -17.31 -5.02
N GLY A 39 -7.93 -16.04 -5.09
CA GLY A 39 -8.01 -15.16 -3.92
C GLY A 39 -8.99 -15.70 -2.86
N ARG A 40 -10.15 -16.22 -3.29
CA ARG A 40 -11.12 -16.89 -2.41
C ARG A 40 -10.49 -18.09 -1.71
N LYS A 41 -9.82 -18.98 -2.45
CA LYS A 41 -9.12 -20.14 -1.91
C LYS A 41 -8.10 -19.72 -0.87
N ARG A 42 -7.25 -18.72 -1.19
CA ARG A 42 -6.21 -18.24 -0.26
C ARG A 42 -6.78 -17.64 1.03
N LEU A 43 -7.85 -16.83 0.93
CA LEU A 43 -8.51 -16.29 2.11
C LEU A 43 -9.14 -17.42 2.95
N GLN A 44 -9.72 -18.44 2.33
CA GLN A 44 -10.24 -19.62 3.04
C GLN A 44 -9.14 -20.43 3.75
N GLU A 45 -7.94 -20.52 3.18
CA GLU A 45 -6.78 -21.13 3.83
C GLU A 45 -6.41 -20.41 5.13
N PHE A 46 -6.65 -19.10 5.21
CA PHE A 46 -6.52 -18.30 6.44
C PHE A 46 -7.77 -18.35 7.33
N GLY A 47 -8.81 -19.07 6.92
CA GLY A 47 -10.07 -19.17 7.64
C GLY A 47 -10.99 -17.97 7.47
N LEU A 48 -10.78 -17.13 6.45
CA LEU A 48 -11.55 -15.91 6.17
C LEU A 48 -12.57 -16.14 5.06
N GLU A 49 -13.67 -15.37 5.10
CA GLU A 49 -14.72 -15.39 4.08
C GLU A 49 -14.57 -14.16 3.16
N MET A 50 -14.39 -14.38 1.86
CA MET A 50 -14.31 -13.30 0.87
C MET A 50 -15.69 -12.80 0.49
N VAL A 51 -15.91 -11.50 0.59
CA VAL A 51 -17.11 -10.80 0.14
C VAL A 51 -16.73 -9.82 -0.97
N LEU A 52 -17.21 -10.07 -2.18
CA LEU A 52 -17.03 -9.12 -3.29
C LEU A 52 -18.03 -7.99 -3.16
N MET A 53 -17.55 -6.75 -3.13
CA MET A 53 -18.47 -5.60 -3.10
C MET A 53 -19.17 -5.42 -4.45
N PRO A 54 -20.39 -4.86 -4.47
CA PRO A 54 -21.28 -4.89 -5.64
C PRO A 54 -20.67 -4.32 -6.93
N ASN A 55 -19.79 -3.32 -6.82
CA ASN A 55 -19.16 -2.69 -7.98
C ASN A 55 -17.76 -3.23 -8.27
N ALA A 56 -17.16 -4.05 -7.39
CA ALA A 56 -15.78 -4.51 -7.54
C ALA A 56 -15.53 -5.25 -8.86
N LEU A 57 -16.56 -5.87 -9.45
CA LEU A 57 -16.51 -6.65 -10.69
C LEU A 57 -17.10 -5.92 -11.91
N LYS A 58 -17.25 -4.60 -11.88
CA LYS A 58 -17.84 -3.85 -13.00
C LYS A 58 -16.89 -3.57 -14.17
N GLY A 59 -15.62 -3.91 -14.04
CA GLY A 59 -14.62 -3.77 -15.08
C GLY A 59 -13.99 -2.37 -15.16
N ILE A 60 -12.89 -2.29 -15.90
CA ILE A 60 -12.04 -1.09 -16.00
C ILE A 60 -12.83 0.12 -16.48
N LYS A 61 -13.56 -0.04 -17.61
CA LYS A 61 -14.30 1.08 -18.21
C LYS A 61 -15.32 1.68 -17.26
N TYR A 62 -16.17 0.83 -16.69
CA TYR A 62 -17.23 1.29 -15.80
C TYR A 62 -16.66 2.00 -14.56
N LEU A 63 -15.68 1.39 -13.89
CA LEU A 63 -15.11 1.95 -12.68
C LEU A 63 -14.35 3.26 -12.92
N LYS A 64 -13.73 3.41 -14.11
CA LYS A 64 -13.10 4.68 -14.51
C LYS A 64 -14.14 5.80 -14.71
N GLU A 65 -15.30 5.47 -15.28
CA GLU A 65 -16.39 6.43 -15.52
C GLU A 65 -17.20 6.74 -14.24
N HIS A 66 -17.21 5.83 -13.24
CA HIS A 66 -18.04 5.87 -12.04
C HIS A 66 -17.26 5.83 -10.72
N PRO A 67 -16.49 6.89 -10.38
CA PRO A 67 -15.79 6.94 -9.10
C PRO A 67 -16.74 6.91 -7.88
N GLU A 68 -17.99 7.40 -8.04
CA GLU A 68 -19.04 7.32 -7.01
C GLU A 68 -19.42 5.87 -6.67
N ALA A 69 -19.42 4.96 -7.65
CA ALA A 69 -19.71 3.55 -7.44
C ALA A 69 -18.59 2.88 -6.61
N ARG A 70 -17.33 3.19 -6.89
CA ARG A 70 -16.18 2.73 -6.08
C ARG A 70 -16.27 3.23 -4.65
N ALA A 71 -16.61 4.52 -4.48
CA ALA A 71 -16.80 5.12 -3.15
C ALA A 71 -17.97 4.49 -2.40
N SER A 72 -19.07 4.14 -3.09
CA SER A 72 -20.23 3.48 -2.47
C SER A 72 -19.87 2.10 -1.90
N ASP A 73 -19.02 1.33 -2.57
CA ASP A 73 -18.55 0.05 -2.08
C ASP A 73 -17.74 0.21 -0.78
N LEU A 74 -16.84 1.19 -0.74
CA LEU A 74 -16.06 1.46 0.47
C LEU A 74 -16.95 1.90 1.64
N LYS A 75 -17.95 2.77 1.38
CA LYS A 75 -18.92 3.18 2.39
C LYS A 75 -19.72 2.00 2.92
N ALA A 76 -20.25 1.16 2.02
CA ALA A 76 -21.02 -0.03 2.38
C ALA A 76 -20.17 -1.02 3.19
N ALA A 77 -18.90 -1.23 2.80
CA ALA A 77 -17.99 -2.08 3.54
C ALA A 77 -17.74 -1.57 4.97
N PHE A 78 -17.63 -0.25 5.19
CA PHE A 78 -17.50 0.30 6.54
C PHE A 78 -18.80 0.29 7.33
N ALA A 79 -19.96 0.45 6.69
CA ALA A 79 -21.26 0.41 7.33
C ALA A 79 -21.67 -1.00 7.82
N ASP A 80 -21.27 -2.05 7.09
CA ASP A 80 -21.58 -3.44 7.44
C ASP A 80 -20.70 -3.92 8.61
N CYS A 81 -21.29 -4.09 9.79
CA CYS A 81 -20.59 -4.59 10.98
C CYS A 81 -20.14 -6.05 10.88
N SER A 82 -20.64 -6.84 9.91
CA SER A 82 -20.21 -8.21 9.69
C SER A 82 -18.87 -8.29 8.95
N ILE A 83 -18.49 -7.23 8.21
CA ILE A 83 -17.19 -7.11 7.53
C ILE A 83 -16.14 -6.64 8.54
N ARG A 84 -15.03 -7.36 8.64
CA ARG A 84 -13.92 -7.08 9.58
C ARG A 84 -12.67 -6.57 8.89
N GLY A 85 -12.49 -6.88 7.61
CA GLY A 85 -11.37 -6.43 6.80
C GLY A 85 -11.79 -5.95 5.42
N ILE A 86 -10.95 -5.14 4.79
CA ILE A 86 -11.11 -4.62 3.43
C ILE A 86 -9.78 -4.79 2.72
N ILE A 87 -9.79 -5.47 1.57
CA ILE A 87 -8.63 -5.69 0.71
C ILE A 87 -8.88 -4.99 -0.62
N CYS A 88 -7.93 -4.16 -1.07
CA CYS A 88 -7.96 -3.61 -2.41
C CYS A 88 -7.74 -4.72 -3.44
N ALA A 89 -8.52 -4.73 -4.52
CA ALA A 89 -8.34 -5.70 -5.61
C ALA A 89 -6.98 -5.54 -6.27
N ILE A 90 -6.61 -4.30 -6.57
CA ILE A 90 -5.33 -3.88 -7.16
C ILE A 90 -5.15 -2.37 -6.93
N GLY A 91 -3.94 -1.84 -7.21
CA GLY A 91 -3.67 -0.42 -7.30
C GLY A 91 -4.29 0.22 -8.57
N GLY A 92 -3.61 1.16 -9.17
CA GLY A 92 -4.01 1.93 -10.36
C GLY A 92 -3.48 3.36 -10.29
N ASP A 93 -4.27 4.36 -10.72
CA ASP A 93 -3.81 5.74 -10.85
C ASP A 93 -4.84 6.83 -10.52
N ASP A 94 -6.07 6.48 -10.11
CA ASP A 94 -7.13 7.47 -10.02
C ASP A 94 -8.03 7.38 -8.76
N THR A 95 -7.58 6.69 -7.71
CA THR A 95 -8.36 6.57 -6.46
C THR A 95 -8.59 7.92 -5.76
N TYR A 96 -7.79 8.97 -6.06
CA TYR A 96 -8.04 10.34 -5.57
C TYR A 96 -9.43 10.86 -5.95
N ARG A 97 -10.04 10.36 -7.04
CA ARG A 97 -11.37 10.74 -7.50
C ARG A 97 -12.50 10.32 -6.55
N LEU A 98 -12.19 9.47 -5.57
CA LEU A 98 -13.13 9.06 -4.54
C LEU A 98 -13.25 10.10 -3.42
N LEU A 99 -12.23 10.93 -3.22
CA LEU A 99 -12.19 11.91 -2.12
C LEU A 99 -13.43 12.82 -2.02
N PRO A 100 -14.01 13.34 -3.13
CA PRO A 100 -15.23 14.15 -3.08
C PRO A 100 -16.42 13.43 -2.44
N PHE A 101 -16.53 12.12 -2.64
CA PHE A 101 -17.63 11.29 -2.17
C PHE A 101 -17.42 10.75 -0.75
N LEU A 102 -16.18 10.70 -0.28
CA LEU A 102 -15.79 10.12 1.01
C LEU A 102 -15.55 11.20 2.07
N MET A 103 -14.77 12.24 1.74
CA MET A 103 -14.31 13.22 2.73
C MET A 103 -15.42 14.17 3.23
N ASN A 104 -16.52 14.28 2.48
CA ASN A 104 -17.67 15.12 2.84
C ASN A 104 -18.89 14.29 3.35
N ASP A 105 -18.74 12.97 3.49
CA ASP A 105 -19.83 12.09 3.92
C ASP A 105 -19.75 11.83 5.43
N ALA A 106 -20.62 12.47 6.18
CA ALA A 106 -20.61 12.40 7.64
C ALA A 106 -20.88 10.98 8.17
N GLU A 107 -21.68 10.18 7.47
CA GLU A 107 -21.95 8.79 7.84
C GLU A 107 -20.71 7.91 7.63
N PHE A 108 -20.03 8.05 6.49
CA PHE A 108 -18.79 7.35 6.24
C PHE A 108 -17.72 7.70 7.29
N LEU A 109 -17.52 8.98 7.58
CA LEU A 109 -16.57 9.44 8.58
C LEU A 109 -16.86 8.85 9.95
N LYS A 110 -18.14 8.78 10.33
CA LYS A 110 -18.61 8.15 11.57
C LYS A 110 -18.30 6.65 11.57
N ASN A 111 -18.64 5.93 10.48
CA ASN A 111 -18.44 4.49 10.38
C ASN A 111 -16.95 4.11 10.43
N VAL A 112 -16.05 4.90 9.85
CA VAL A 112 -14.60 4.69 9.96
C VAL A 112 -14.14 4.74 11.42
N GLN A 113 -14.70 5.64 12.23
CA GLN A 113 -14.34 5.81 13.63
C GLN A 113 -15.00 4.79 14.56
N GLU A 114 -16.25 4.43 14.32
CA GLU A 114 -17.04 3.55 15.19
C GLU A 114 -16.90 2.06 14.84
N ASN A 115 -16.57 1.76 13.57
CA ASN A 115 -16.42 0.41 13.04
C ASN A 115 -15.09 0.24 12.30
N PRO A 116 -13.93 0.43 12.99
CA PRO A 116 -12.62 0.36 12.37
C PRO A 116 -12.36 -1.04 11.80
N LYS A 117 -11.85 -1.12 10.58
CA LYS A 117 -11.56 -2.36 9.86
C LYS A 117 -10.09 -2.47 9.49
N VAL A 118 -9.58 -3.69 9.39
CA VAL A 118 -8.31 -3.94 8.72
C VAL A 118 -8.46 -3.48 7.26
N PHE A 119 -7.66 -2.52 6.84
CA PHE A 119 -7.61 -2.06 5.45
C PHE A 119 -6.21 -2.32 4.90
N THR A 120 -6.11 -3.02 3.77
CA THR A 120 -4.84 -3.33 3.12
C THR A 120 -4.89 -3.09 1.61
N GLY A 121 -3.76 -2.66 1.08
CA GLY A 121 -3.48 -2.36 -0.31
C GLY A 121 -2.17 -1.59 -0.40
N PHE A 122 -1.61 -1.46 -1.60
CA PHE A 122 -0.41 -0.66 -1.87
C PHE A 122 -0.54 0.10 -3.19
N SER A 123 0.54 0.73 -3.67
CA SER A 123 0.54 1.52 -4.90
C SER A 123 -0.39 2.75 -4.79
N ASP A 124 -1.32 2.96 -5.71
CA ASP A 124 -2.29 4.06 -5.68
C ASP A 124 -3.14 4.08 -4.39
N SER A 125 -3.28 2.95 -3.69
CA SER A 125 -3.90 2.91 -2.36
C SER A 125 -3.19 3.80 -1.32
N THR A 126 -2.02 4.35 -1.63
CA THR A 126 -1.35 5.40 -0.84
C THR A 126 -2.30 6.57 -0.55
N VAL A 127 -3.12 6.96 -1.53
CA VAL A 127 -4.16 8.00 -1.36
C VAL A 127 -5.15 7.61 -0.26
N ASN A 128 -5.60 6.34 -0.27
CA ASN A 128 -6.52 5.83 0.74
C ASN A 128 -5.87 5.77 2.12
N HIS A 129 -4.60 5.35 2.20
CA HIS A 129 -3.85 5.33 3.47
C HIS A 129 -3.70 6.73 4.06
N LEU A 130 -3.36 7.74 3.25
CA LEU A 130 -3.28 9.13 3.69
C LEU A 130 -4.66 9.67 4.13
N MET A 131 -5.74 9.32 3.40
CA MET A 131 -7.10 9.64 3.78
C MET A 131 -7.44 9.03 5.15
N PHE A 132 -7.19 7.74 5.34
CA PHE A 132 -7.47 7.06 6.60
C PHE A 132 -6.58 7.56 7.74
N TYR A 133 -5.31 7.90 7.46
CA TYR A 133 -4.46 8.56 8.45
C TYR A 133 -5.09 9.87 8.94
N LYS A 134 -5.57 10.71 8.01
CA LYS A 134 -6.28 11.95 8.34
C LYS A 134 -7.56 11.69 9.14
N LEU A 135 -8.26 10.59 8.89
CA LEU A 135 -9.46 10.16 9.62
C LEU A 135 -9.13 9.44 10.93
N GLY A 136 -7.86 9.20 11.25
CA GLY A 136 -7.43 8.56 12.48
C GLY A 136 -7.54 7.04 12.49
N LEU A 137 -7.63 6.37 11.33
CA LEU A 137 -7.60 4.91 11.22
C LEU A 137 -6.19 4.43 10.89
N ILE A 138 -5.70 3.44 11.64
CA ILE A 138 -4.48 2.70 11.30
C ILE A 138 -4.81 1.71 10.19
N THR A 139 -4.04 1.77 9.11
CA THR A 139 -4.16 0.90 7.94
C THR A 139 -2.84 0.18 7.67
N TYR A 140 -2.85 -0.79 6.78
CA TYR A 140 -1.70 -1.63 6.49
C TYR A 140 -1.31 -1.48 5.02
N TYR A 141 -0.14 -0.90 4.77
CA TYR A 141 0.46 -0.87 3.44
C TYR A 141 0.98 -2.27 3.14
N GLY A 142 0.21 -3.02 2.37
CA GLY A 142 0.44 -4.46 2.23
C GLY A 142 -0.40 -5.07 1.10
N PRO A 143 -0.61 -6.39 1.10
CA PRO A 143 -1.07 -7.13 -0.06
C PRO A 143 -2.40 -6.65 -0.63
N ASN A 144 -2.46 -6.66 -1.98
CA ASN A 144 -3.65 -6.60 -2.80
C ASN A 144 -4.19 -8.02 -3.08
N LEU A 145 -5.40 -8.11 -3.63
CA LEU A 145 -5.96 -9.42 -4.00
C LEU A 145 -5.20 -10.02 -5.19
N ILE A 146 -5.15 -9.33 -6.33
CA ILE A 146 -4.64 -9.85 -7.61
C ILE A 146 -3.15 -10.16 -7.53
N ASN A 147 -2.34 -9.20 -7.11
CA ASN A 147 -0.88 -9.32 -7.18
C ASN A 147 -0.29 -10.27 -6.13
N ASP A 148 -0.99 -10.47 -5.00
CA ASP A 148 -0.43 -11.14 -3.82
C ASP A 148 -1.23 -12.36 -3.38
N LEU A 149 -2.52 -12.19 -3.08
CA LEU A 149 -3.35 -13.29 -2.57
C LEU A 149 -3.73 -14.25 -3.68
N ALA A 150 -4.01 -13.75 -4.88
CA ALA A 150 -4.32 -14.57 -6.05
C ALA A 150 -3.05 -14.95 -6.85
N GLU A 151 -1.88 -15.04 -6.20
CA GLU A 151 -0.66 -15.53 -6.87
C GLU A 151 -0.96 -16.81 -7.67
N LEU A 152 -0.58 -16.79 -8.97
CA LEU A 152 -0.92 -17.87 -9.92
C LEU A 152 -0.14 -19.17 -9.68
N ALA A 153 0.96 -19.12 -8.92
CA ALA A 153 1.66 -20.33 -8.48
C ALA A 153 0.78 -21.18 -7.55
N ASP A 154 1.15 -22.44 -7.37
CA ASP A 154 0.42 -23.36 -6.50
C ASP A 154 0.28 -22.85 -5.06
N GLU A 155 1.23 -22.06 -4.59
CA GLU A 155 1.24 -21.41 -3.27
C GLU A 155 1.49 -19.90 -3.40
N MET A 156 1.04 -19.14 -2.39
CA MET A 156 1.47 -17.75 -2.24
C MET A 156 2.98 -17.68 -2.04
N LEU A 157 3.59 -16.55 -2.44
CA LEU A 157 4.99 -16.29 -2.10
C LEU A 157 5.18 -16.39 -0.58
N PRO A 158 6.20 -17.12 -0.11
CA PRO A 158 6.32 -17.46 1.33
C PRO A 158 6.36 -16.24 2.24
N TYR A 159 7.11 -15.22 1.85
CA TYR A 159 7.25 -13.98 2.62
C TYR A 159 5.91 -13.24 2.73
N THR A 160 5.17 -13.11 1.62
CA THR A 160 3.84 -12.49 1.57
C THR A 160 2.84 -13.27 2.43
N LYS A 161 2.87 -14.61 2.34
CA LYS A 161 2.02 -15.51 3.16
C LYS A 161 2.26 -15.30 4.65
N ASP A 162 3.52 -15.19 5.06
CA ASP A 162 3.89 -14.96 6.46
C ASP A 162 3.58 -13.53 6.92
N ALA A 163 3.73 -12.54 6.05
CA ALA A 163 3.32 -11.16 6.33
C ALA A 163 1.79 -11.06 6.53
N PHE A 164 0.99 -11.72 5.70
CA PHE A 164 -0.47 -11.71 5.81
C PHE A 164 -0.97 -12.35 7.12
N LYS A 165 -0.31 -13.40 7.61
CA LYS A 165 -0.62 -14.03 8.91
C LYS A 165 -0.61 -13.03 10.07
N ARG A 166 0.15 -11.92 9.96
CA ARG A 166 0.21 -10.88 11.00
C ARG A 166 -1.08 -10.09 11.15
N TYR A 167 -1.99 -10.16 10.19
CA TYR A 167 -3.31 -9.54 10.27
C TYR A 167 -4.31 -10.38 11.07
N LEU A 168 -3.98 -11.65 11.31
CA LEU A 168 -4.82 -12.61 12.03
C LEU A 168 -4.59 -12.54 13.55
N GLU A 169 -5.53 -13.08 14.32
CA GLU A 169 -5.38 -13.29 15.76
C GLU A 169 -4.08 -14.05 16.07
N GLY A 170 -3.35 -13.56 17.07
CA GLY A 170 -2.03 -14.10 17.41
C GLY A 170 -0.89 -13.61 16.53
N GLY A 171 -1.17 -12.98 15.38
CA GLY A 171 -0.16 -12.45 14.47
C GLY A 171 0.43 -11.10 14.87
N ASN A 172 -0.22 -10.37 15.76
CA ASN A 172 0.20 -9.03 16.22
C ASN A 172 1.34 -9.04 17.26
N ILE A 173 2.04 -10.13 17.41
CA ILE A 173 3.19 -10.24 18.30
C ILE A 173 4.37 -9.50 17.64
N PRO A 174 5.07 -8.61 18.35
CA PRO A 174 6.28 -8.00 17.83
C PRO A 174 7.28 -9.09 17.39
N ALA A 175 7.68 -9.03 16.13
CA ALA A 175 8.60 -9.98 15.54
C ALA A 175 9.60 -9.25 14.65
N PRO A 176 10.85 -9.71 14.56
CA PRO A 176 11.82 -9.15 13.64
C PRO A 176 11.33 -9.33 12.19
N ILE A 177 11.46 -8.26 11.40
CA ILE A 177 11.29 -8.30 9.96
C ILE A 177 12.68 -8.50 9.36
N ARG A 178 12.90 -9.65 8.75
CA ARG A 178 14.18 -10.03 8.15
C ARG A 178 14.11 -9.83 6.64
N SER A 179 15.27 -9.61 6.01
CA SER A 179 15.34 -9.68 4.55
C SER A 179 14.95 -11.08 4.08
N SER A 180 14.23 -11.17 2.99
CA SER A 180 13.99 -12.43 2.28
C SER A 180 15.29 -13.00 1.74
N ASP A 181 15.38 -14.32 1.62
CA ASP A 181 16.52 -14.98 0.96
C ASP A 181 16.42 -14.91 -0.57
N PHE A 182 15.25 -14.60 -1.08
CA PHE A 182 14.95 -14.50 -2.52
C PHE A 182 14.10 -13.29 -2.80
N TRP A 183 14.12 -12.84 -4.06
CA TRP A 183 13.16 -11.92 -4.61
C TRP A 183 12.68 -12.45 -5.97
N TYR A 184 11.48 -12.02 -6.39
CA TYR A 184 10.80 -12.52 -7.58
C TYR A 184 10.54 -11.37 -8.55
N GLU A 185 10.68 -11.65 -9.85
CA GLU A 185 10.34 -10.69 -10.89
C GLU A 185 8.85 -10.38 -10.91
N GLU A 186 8.50 -9.20 -11.42
CA GLU A 186 7.11 -8.84 -11.73
C GLU A 186 6.51 -9.89 -12.66
N ARG A 187 5.31 -10.36 -12.33
CA ARG A 187 4.57 -11.21 -13.23
C ARG A 187 3.98 -10.36 -14.35
N THR A 188 4.26 -10.72 -15.60
CA THR A 188 3.76 -10.03 -16.80
C THR A 188 2.62 -10.78 -17.47
N ASP A 189 2.51 -12.09 -17.23
CA ASP A 189 1.42 -12.93 -17.75
C ASP A 189 0.45 -13.27 -16.61
N PHE A 190 -0.74 -12.69 -16.69
CA PHE A 190 -1.87 -12.94 -15.79
C PHE A 190 -2.98 -13.76 -16.47
N SER A 191 -2.69 -14.42 -17.57
CA SER A 191 -3.67 -15.25 -18.28
C SER A 191 -4.00 -16.54 -17.50
N PRO A 192 -5.15 -17.17 -17.77
CA PRO A 192 -5.48 -18.48 -17.19
C PRO A 192 -4.45 -19.58 -17.49
N GLU A 193 -3.71 -19.46 -18.59
CA GLU A 193 -2.65 -20.38 -18.99
C GLU A 193 -1.43 -20.32 -18.08
N ALA A 194 -1.25 -19.20 -17.39
CA ALA A 194 -0.17 -19.00 -16.40
C ALA A 194 -0.48 -19.63 -15.02
N ILE A 195 -1.68 -20.14 -14.80
CA ILE A 195 -2.03 -20.81 -13.52
C ILE A 195 -1.12 -22.02 -13.31
N GLY A 196 -0.56 -22.15 -12.10
CA GLY A 196 0.40 -23.20 -11.72
C GLY A 196 1.84 -22.87 -12.12
N THR A 197 2.11 -21.73 -12.77
CA THR A 197 3.47 -21.30 -13.09
C THR A 197 4.09 -20.50 -11.95
N ASN A 198 5.37 -20.75 -11.67
CA ASN A 198 6.13 -19.97 -10.70
C ASN A 198 6.63 -18.66 -11.33
N ARG A 199 6.79 -17.62 -10.51
CA ARG A 199 7.57 -16.44 -10.90
C ARG A 199 9.05 -16.80 -11.08
N ILE A 200 9.74 -16.05 -11.92
CA ILE A 200 11.21 -16.10 -11.99
C ILE A 200 11.73 -15.56 -10.66
N TYR A 201 12.66 -16.27 -10.04
CA TYR A 201 13.22 -15.87 -8.75
C TYR A 201 14.73 -15.70 -8.81
N HIS A 202 15.23 -14.84 -7.96
CA HIS A 202 16.65 -14.55 -7.79
C HIS A 202 17.02 -14.66 -6.32
N LYS A 203 18.28 -15.02 -6.06
CA LYS A 203 18.79 -14.99 -4.70
C LYS A 203 19.02 -13.55 -4.26
N GLU A 204 18.56 -13.19 -3.06
CA GLU A 204 18.88 -11.91 -2.45
C GLU A 204 20.36 -11.88 -2.05
N ILE A 205 21.11 -10.90 -2.59
CA ILE A 205 22.54 -10.78 -2.35
C ILE A 205 22.93 -9.52 -1.56
N HIS A 206 22.01 -8.57 -1.41
CA HIS A 206 22.24 -7.29 -0.75
C HIS A 206 21.77 -7.31 0.71
N GLY A 207 20.58 -7.88 0.97
CA GLY A 207 19.90 -7.74 2.25
C GLY A 207 19.53 -6.30 2.55
N TYR A 208 19.26 -5.98 3.81
CA TYR A 208 18.97 -4.60 4.22
C TYR A 208 20.26 -3.79 4.33
N GLU A 209 20.32 -2.65 3.65
CA GLU A 209 21.48 -1.79 3.58
C GLU A 209 21.26 -0.44 4.28
N TRP A 210 22.32 0.11 4.87
CA TRP A 210 22.30 1.46 5.43
C TRP A 210 22.79 2.47 4.40
N ILE A 211 21.96 3.49 4.12
CA ILE A 211 22.35 4.59 3.21
C ILE A 211 23.17 5.64 3.95
N THR A 212 22.81 5.93 5.19
CA THR A 212 23.42 6.95 6.05
C THR A 212 24.03 6.31 7.29
N CYS A 213 23.85 6.91 8.47
CA CYS A 213 24.34 6.36 9.71
C CYS A 213 23.62 5.07 10.11
N LYS A 214 24.37 4.14 10.71
CA LYS A 214 23.80 2.93 11.32
C LYS A 214 23.44 3.22 12.76
N SER A 215 22.17 3.50 13.01
CA SER A 215 21.66 3.82 14.35
C SER A 215 20.28 3.23 14.57
N SER A 216 19.97 2.81 15.77
CA SER A 216 18.61 2.37 16.12
C SER A 216 17.67 3.58 16.12
N PHE A 217 16.46 3.36 15.60
CA PHE A 217 15.40 4.36 15.61
C PHE A 217 14.05 3.69 15.85
N GLN A 218 13.09 4.47 16.31
CA GLN A 218 11.74 4.01 16.55
C GLN A 218 10.73 5.09 16.18
N GLY A 219 9.54 4.69 15.80
CA GLY A 219 8.46 5.61 15.42
C GLY A 219 7.27 4.87 14.79
N LYS A 220 6.20 5.61 14.56
CA LYS A 220 5.05 5.10 13.80
C LYS A 220 5.32 5.29 12.32
N LEU A 221 4.98 4.29 11.51
CA LEU A 221 5.12 4.33 10.06
C LEU A 221 4.15 5.32 9.43
N LEU A 222 4.63 6.11 8.47
CA LEU A 222 3.84 6.97 7.60
C LEU A 222 4.55 7.10 6.27
N GLY A 223 3.85 6.92 5.14
CA GLY A 223 4.48 6.92 3.82
C GLY A 223 3.63 6.24 2.76
N GLY A 224 4.26 5.63 1.77
CA GLY A 224 3.64 4.90 0.67
C GLY A 224 4.45 4.91 -0.62
N CYS A 225 3.76 4.71 -1.75
CA CYS A 225 4.34 4.70 -3.09
C CYS A 225 4.82 6.09 -3.51
N LEU A 226 6.08 6.20 -3.95
CA LEU A 226 6.67 7.45 -4.40
C LEU A 226 6.07 7.97 -5.72
N ASP A 227 5.62 7.08 -6.60
CA ASP A 227 4.94 7.48 -7.83
C ASP A 227 3.63 8.20 -7.53
N THR A 228 2.81 7.64 -6.63
CA THR A 228 1.60 8.28 -6.13
C THR A 228 1.90 9.59 -5.39
N LEU A 229 2.91 9.60 -4.52
CA LEU A 229 3.31 10.83 -3.82
C LEU A 229 3.81 11.90 -4.78
N TYR A 230 4.51 11.52 -5.86
CA TYR A 230 4.93 12.45 -6.89
C TYR A 230 3.74 13.12 -7.59
N ASP A 231 2.72 12.35 -7.95
CA ASP A 231 1.51 12.86 -8.59
C ASP A 231 0.69 13.76 -7.64
N LEU A 232 0.65 13.42 -6.35
CA LEU A 232 -0.02 14.23 -5.33
C LEU A 232 0.70 15.55 -4.97
N LEU A 233 2.03 15.62 -5.10
CA LEU A 233 2.82 16.72 -4.52
C LEU A 233 3.60 17.54 -5.56
N VAL A 234 4.06 16.91 -6.64
CA VAL A 234 5.00 17.52 -7.60
C VAL A 234 4.35 17.79 -8.95
N LYS A 235 3.73 16.78 -9.55
CA LYS A 235 3.10 16.86 -10.86
C LYS A 235 1.86 17.76 -10.79
N ASP A 236 1.77 18.74 -11.69
CA ASP A 236 0.56 19.55 -11.81
C ASP A 236 -0.56 18.71 -12.46
N GLY A 237 -1.74 18.70 -11.83
CA GLY A 237 -2.87 17.89 -12.26
C GLY A 237 -3.94 17.73 -11.19
N ALA A 238 -4.97 16.96 -11.53
CA ALA A 238 -6.14 16.78 -10.69
C ALA A 238 -5.81 16.07 -9.35
N GLU A 239 -4.79 15.21 -9.32
CA GLU A 239 -4.30 14.54 -8.13
C GLU A 239 -3.78 15.54 -7.09
N LYS A 240 -2.91 16.46 -7.54
CA LYS A 240 -2.34 17.50 -6.69
C LYS A 240 -3.41 18.50 -6.23
N GLU A 241 -4.34 18.86 -7.11
CA GLU A 241 -5.47 19.72 -6.76
C GLU A 241 -6.35 19.07 -5.70
N ALA A 242 -6.68 17.77 -5.84
CA ALA A 242 -7.43 17.03 -4.87
C ALA A 242 -6.67 16.88 -3.54
N CYS A 243 -5.38 16.58 -3.59
CA CYS A 243 -4.52 16.52 -2.42
C CYS A 243 -4.57 17.82 -1.61
N ASN A 244 -4.43 18.97 -2.28
CA ASN A 244 -4.47 20.28 -1.65
C ASN A 244 -5.87 20.60 -1.12
N LYS A 245 -6.92 20.37 -1.92
CA LYS A 245 -8.33 20.66 -1.57
C LYS A 245 -8.75 19.95 -0.29
N TYR A 246 -8.38 18.70 -0.15
CA TYR A 246 -8.76 17.88 1.02
C TYR A 246 -7.71 17.87 2.13
N GLY A 247 -6.58 18.58 1.93
CA GLY A 247 -5.45 18.59 2.88
C GLY A 247 -5.01 17.16 3.18
N LEU A 248 -4.81 16.36 2.12
CA LEU A 248 -4.57 14.92 2.24
C LEU A 248 -3.18 14.63 2.76
N PHE A 249 -2.16 15.32 2.25
CA PHE A 249 -0.79 15.14 2.71
C PHE A 249 -0.63 15.75 4.11
N PRO A 250 -0.06 15.02 5.07
CA PRO A 250 0.10 15.46 6.45
C PRO A 250 0.92 16.75 6.56
N THR A 251 0.56 17.60 7.52
CA THR A 251 1.37 18.80 7.84
C THR A 251 2.72 18.41 8.45
N GLU A 252 3.66 19.36 8.47
CA GLU A 252 5.02 19.15 8.99
C GLU A 252 5.02 18.54 10.39
N GLU A 253 4.17 19.02 11.28
CA GLU A 253 4.09 18.57 12.68
C GLU A 253 3.66 17.10 12.79
N CYS A 254 2.88 16.61 11.82
CA CYS A 254 2.45 15.21 11.79
C CYS A 254 3.62 14.23 11.59
N TRP A 255 4.72 14.70 11.01
CA TRP A 255 5.91 13.88 10.75
C TRP A 255 6.83 13.75 11.94
N ASN A 256 6.64 14.56 12.98
CA ASN A 256 7.49 14.52 14.16
C ASN A 256 7.52 13.12 14.80
N GLY A 257 8.72 12.53 14.85
CA GLY A 257 8.94 11.21 15.42
C GLY A 257 8.39 10.04 14.60
N LYS A 258 8.01 10.24 13.33
CA LYS A 258 7.60 9.15 12.42
C LYS A 258 8.80 8.45 11.80
N ILE A 259 8.52 7.29 11.26
CA ILE A 259 9.39 6.60 10.30
C ILE A 259 8.73 6.77 8.93
N LEU A 260 9.41 7.46 8.02
CA LEU A 260 8.97 7.53 6.63
C LEU A 260 9.26 6.19 5.95
N PHE A 261 8.23 5.53 5.41
CA PHE A 261 8.43 4.38 4.53
C PHE A 261 8.02 4.76 3.11
N ILE A 262 8.87 4.46 2.15
CA ILE A 262 8.67 4.81 0.73
C ILE A 262 9.20 3.70 -0.17
N GLU A 263 8.55 3.52 -1.32
CA GLU A 263 8.96 2.57 -2.35
C GLU A 263 8.59 3.08 -3.75
N THR A 264 9.13 2.46 -4.79
CA THR A 264 8.89 2.81 -6.19
C THR A 264 8.08 1.72 -6.89
N SER A 265 7.18 2.14 -7.79
CA SER A 265 6.29 1.22 -8.49
C SER A 265 6.96 0.54 -9.71
N GLU A 266 6.18 -0.35 -10.34
CA GLU A 266 6.46 -1.01 -11.61
C GLU A 266 6.75 -0.05 -12.77
N ASN A 267 6.42 1.22 -12.61
CA ASN A 267 6.76 2.25 -13.61
C ASN A 267 8.25 2.61 -13.64
N HIS A 268 9.06 2.02 -12.76
CA HIS A 268 10.50 2.23 -12.68
C HIS A 268 10.86 3.73 -12.78
N MET A 269 10.40 4.50 -11.79
CA MET A 269 10.61 5.94 -11.71
C MET A 269 12.06 6.31 -12.05
N LYS A 270 12.28 7.22 -13.02
CA LYS A 270 13.64 7.67 -13.36
C LYS A 270 14.31 8.34 -12.16
N PRO A 271 15.63 8.19 -11.96
CA PRO A 271 16.37 8.79 -10.85
C PRO A 271 16.13 10.30 -10.65
N GLU A 272 15.96 11.05 -11.75
CA GLU A 272 15.67 12.49 -11.68
C GLU A 272 14.27 12.79 -11.13
N LYS A 273 13.30 11.89 -11.35
CA LYS A 273 11.95 11.99 -10.80
C LYS A 273 11.99 11.66 -9.31
N LEU A 274 12.76 10.64 -8.92
CA LEU A 274 13.03 10.30 -7.52
C LEU A 274 13.66 11.48 -6.77
N GLU A 275 14.67 12.11 -7.35
CA GLU A 275 15.30 13.29 -6.73
C GLU A 275 14.29 14.41 -6.49
N LYS A 276 13.42 14.70 -7.46
CA LYS A 276 12.40 15.75 -7.35
C LYS A 276 11.42 15.51 -6.20
N ILE A 277 10.92 14.28 -6.06
CA ILE A 277 9.98 13.99 -4.95
C ILE A 277 10.68 14.03 -3.60
N LEU A 278 11.92 13.55 -3.48
CA LEU A 278 12.68 13.65 -2.23
C LEU A 278 12.95 15.10 -1.84
N LEU A 279 13.30 15.96 -2.79
CA LEU A 279 13.47 17.40 -2.56
C LEU A 279 12.14 18.08 -2.17
N GLU A 280 11.02 17.63 -2.69
CA GLU A 280 9.71 18.17 -2.29
C GLU A 280 9.34 17.72 -0.87
N LEU A 281 9.63 16.47 -0.48
CA LEU A 281 9.47 16.01 0.91
C LEU A 281 10.35 16.81 1.87
N ASP A 282 11.58 17.09 1.46
CA ASP A 282 12.50 17.94 2.20
C ASP A 282 11.98 19.38 2.35
N ARG A 283 11.54 19.99 1.26
CA ARG A 283 10.96 21.35 1.28
C ARG A 283 9.74 21.47 2.21
N ARG A 284 8.99 20.36 2.39
CA ARG A 284 7.83 20.27 3.31
C ARG A 284 8.23 19.98 4.75
N GLY A 285 9.52 19.95 5.09
CA GLY A 285 10.02 19.68 6.42
C GLY A 285 9.97 18.21 6.87
N VAL A 286 9.57 17.29 5.96
CA VAL A 286 9.42 15.86 6.31
C VAL A 286 10.74 15.26 6.79
N LEU A 287 11.83 15.47 6.03
CA LEU A 287 13.14 14.87 6.32
C LEU A 287 13.77 15.38 7.62
N GLU A 288 13.40 16.58 8.04
CA GLU A 288 13.86 17.17 9.32
C GLU A 288 13.15 16.56 10.54
N LYS A 289 11.88 16.16 10.40
CA LYS A 289 11.01 15.75 11.51
C LYS A 289 10.99 14.25 11.78
N ILE A 290 11.36 13.43 10.80
CA ILE A 290 11.30 11.97 10.92
C ILE A 290 12.46 11.42 11.77
N ASN A 291 12.20 10.31 12.46
CA ASN A 291 13.22 9.58 13.23
C ASN A 291 14.04 8.61 12.39
N GLY A 292 13.60 8.28 11.20
CA GLY A 292 14.27 7.37 10.27
C GLY A 292 13.47 7.13 9.02
N MET A 293 14.08 6.44 8.06
CA MET A 293 13.46 6.13 6.79
C MET A 293 13.66 4.66 6.43
N LEU A 294 12.62 4.03 5.89
CA LEU A 294 12.64 2.71 5.28
C LEU A 294 12.37 2.88 3.79
N VAL A 295 13.28 2.41 2.96
CA VAL A 295 13.15 2.46 1.50
C VAL A 295 12.96 1.04 0.99
N GLY A 296 11.85 0.81 0.29
CA GLY A 296 11.53 -0.47 -0.33
C GLY A 296 12.56 -0.89 -1.37
N LYS A 297 12.69 -2.19 -1.56
CA LYS A 297 13.49 -2.74 -2.65
C LYS A 297 12.96 -2.21 -3.97
N PRO A 298 13.80 -1.65 -4.87
CA PRO A 298 13.36 -1.33 -6.22
C PRO A 298 12.88 -2.60 -6.93
N GLN A 299 11.74 -2.51 -7.61
CA GLN A 299 11.22 -3.64 -8.35
C GLN A 299 12.22 -4.11 -9.40
N ASP A 300 12.40 -5.42 -9.50
CA ASP A 300 13.33 -6.09 -10.41
C ASP A 300 14.79 -5.55 -10.34
N GLU A 301 15.13 -4.89 -9.21
CA GLU A 301 16.42 -4.19 -8.98
C GLU A 301 16.76 -3.11 -10.03
N ILE A 302 15.74 -2.63 -10.78
CA ILE A 302 15.95 -1.57 -11.77
C ILE A 302 16.32 -0.26 -11.06
N PHE A 303 17.38 0.39 -11.53
CA PHE A 303 17.98 1.60 -10.95
C PHE A 303 18.48 1.44 -9.50
N TYR A 304 18.82 0.21 -9.07
CA TYR A 304 19.19 -0.08 -7.69
C TYR A 304 20.30 0.85 -7.15
N GLU A 305 21.43 0.98 -7.87
CA GLU A 305 22.57 1.82 -7.47
C GLU A 305 22.32 3.31 -7.75
N GLU A 306 21.61 3.63 -8.82
CA GLU A 306 21.23 5.01 -9.15
C GLU A 306 20.33 5.59 -8.07
N TYR A 307 19.33 4.83 -7.59
CA TYR A 307 18.48 5.26 -6.48
C TYR A 307 19.28 5.45 -5.19
N LYS A 308 20.17 4.52 -4.85
CA LYS A 308 21.07 4.69 -3.70
C LYS A 308 21.88 5.99 -3.80
N SER A 309 22.36 6.32 -5.00
CA SER A 309 23.11 7.55 -5.25
C SER A 309 22.26 8.80 -5.06
N VAL A 310 21.00 8.78 -5.51
CA VAL A 310 20.05 9.87 -5.29
C VAL A 310 19.74 10.06 -3.79
N TYR A 311 19.46 8.97 -3.07
CA TYR A 311 19.24 9.03 -1.61
C TYR A 311 20.45 9.63 -0.90
N LYS A 312 21.67 9.14 -1.18
CA LYS A 312 22.91 9.68 -0.60
C LYS A 312 23.07 11.17 -0.88
N LYS A 313 22.80 11.61 -2.11
CA LYS A 313 22.90 13.03 -2.53
C LYS A 313 21.92 13.91 -1.74
N VAL A 314 20.63 13.55 -1.71
CA VAL A 314 19.60 14.37 -1.04
C VAL A 314 19.79 14.39 0.47
N LEU A 315 20.21 13.25 1.05
CA LEU A 315 20.35 13.09 2.49
C LEU A 315 21.70 13.60 3.04
N MET A 316 22.59 14.14 2.21
CA MET A 316 23.88 14.69 2.69
C MET A 316 23.74 15.73 3.82
N LYS A 317 22.65 16.49 3.82
CA LYS A 317 22.37 17.49 4.88
C LYS A 317 21.75 16.87 6.14
N TYR A 318 21.42 15.58 6.11
CA TYR A 318 20.89 14.82 7.24
C TYR A 318 21.75 13.61 7.59
N PRO A 319 23.06 13.79 7.90
CA PRO A 319 23.99 12.68 8.09
C PRO A 319 23.64 11.77 9.27
N ASN A 320 22.85 12.26 10.21
CA ASN A 320 22.41 11.54 11.42
C ASN A 320 21.01 10.91 11.26
N LEU A 321 20.31 11.11 10.14
CA LEU A 321 19.03 10.47 9.88
C LEU A 321 19.28 9.02 9.44
N PRO A 322 18.89 7.99 10.23
CA PRO A 322 19.11 6.61 9.84
C PRO A 322 18.16 6.21 8.68
N VAL A 323 18.72 5.64 7.64
CA VAL A 323 17.98 5.20 6.44
C VAL A 323 18.35 3.78 6.09
N VAL A 324 17.36 2.89 6.06
CA VAL A 324 17.49 1.49 5.66
C VAL A 324 16.91 1.32 4.26
N TYR A 325 17.69 0.78 3.36
CA TYR A 325 17.39 0.53 1.96
C TYR A 325 17.19 -0.95 1.69
N ASN A 326 16.53 -1.29 0.59
CA ASN A 326 16.27 -2.65 0.15
C ASN A 326 15.31 -3.42 1.08
N VAL A 327 14.33 -2.72 1.68
CA VAL A 327 13.38 -3.35 2.60
C VAL A 327 12.25 -4.03 1.81
N ASN A 328 11.86 -5.21 2.25
CA ASN A 328 10.86 -6.04 1.57
C ASN A 328 9.42 -5.55 1.82
N PHE A 329 8.96 -4.60 1.04
CA PHE A 329 7.56 -4.16 0.97
C PHE A 329 7.27 -3.40 -0.33
N GLY A 330 6.00 -3.16 -0.62
CA GLY A 330 5.53 -2.45 -1.82
C GLY A 330 5.56 -3.35 -3.05
N HIS A 331 6.04 -2.82 -4.18
CA HIS A 331 6.06 -3.51 -5.47
C HIS A 331 7.19 -4.55 -5.60
N ALA A 332 8.05 -4.68 -4.62
CA ALA A 332 8.99 -5.79 -4.58
C ALA A 332 8.29 -7.06 -4.11
N TYR A 333 8.56 -8.17 -4.76
CA TYR A 333 8.03 -9.50 -4.42
C TYR A 333 9.11 -10.30 -3.71
N PRO A 334 9.14 -10.32 -2.37
CA PRO A 334 10.12 -11.07 -1.58
C PRO A 334 9.74 -12.52 -1.39
#